data_a8a97a815a8257f5cacf642e9d5e123e
#
_entry.id   a8a97a815a8257f5cacf642e9d5e123e
#
_cell.length_a   1.000
_cell.length_b   1.000
_cell.length_c   1.000
_cell.angle_alpha   90.00
_cell.angle_beta   90.00
_cell.angle_gamma   90.00
#
_symmetry.space_group_name_H-M   'P 1'
#
loop_
_entity.id
_entity.type
_entity.pdbx_description
1 polymer ?
#
loop_
_entity_poly.entity_id
_entity_poly.type
_entity_poly.pdbx_seq_one_letter_code
_entity_poly.pdbx_strand_id
1 'polypeptide(L)'
;MKGLQKGMAYVMLGRSSRLQDIFIAGELDVNEIKCDPNALEESNRLDEMFDQSVEKEQVRRSQHWKISYLNVRSMKAADGHAKDVSKDNFIMDSDIFGLGETWLEEDQKVHFEGFSGYFANFGSGKGIAGYSNLDLVAQPERYGSETYSAMMLKTSNFHIVFLYLSKNYDRQGLSYHLNLWIEEAVPTAVIGDINENL
;
A
#
# COMPACT_ATOMS: atom_id res chain seq x y z
N MET A 1 -19.36 51.00 -19.14
CA MET A 1 -19.01 50.15 -17.99
C MET A 1 -17.51 50.23 -17.82
N LYS A 2 -17.01 50.42 -16.59
CA LYS A 2 -15.57 50.31 -16.33
C LYS A 2 -15.19 48.85 -16.54
N GLY A 3 -14.23 48.58 -17.45
CA GLY A 3 -13.76 47.21 -17.72
C GLY A 3 -13.27 46.52 -16.45
N LEU A 4 -13.40 45.19 -16.41
CA LEU A 4 -12.90 44.37 -15.34
C LEU A 4 -11.40 44.58 -15.17
N GLN A 5 -10.94 44.83 -13.95
CA GLN A 5 -9.51 44.89 -13.68
C GLN A 5 -8.84 43.53 -13.97
N LYS A 6 -7.56 43.56 -14.35
CA LYS A 6 -6.77 42.37 -14.62
C LYS A 6 -6.93 41.38 -13.46
N GLY A 7 -7.19 40.12 -13.77
CA GLY A 7 -7.37 39.04 -12.80
C GLY A 7 -8.76 38.96 -12.13
N MET A 8 -9.61 39.98 -12.26
CA MET A 8 -10.92 40.03 -11.59
C MET A 8 -11.87 38.95 -12.15
N ALA A 9 -11.84 38.69 -13.45
CA ALA A 9 -12.63 37.62 -14.06
C ALA A 9 -12.24 36.24 -13.54
N TYR A 10 -10.94 35.99 -13.39
CA TYR A 10 -10.41 34.71 -12.82
C TYR A 10 -10.88 34.50 -11.37
N VAL A 11 -10.80 35.55 -10.54
CA VAL A 11 -11.26 35.47 -9.13
C VAL A 11 -12.75 35.23 -9.04
N MET A 12 -13.54 35.81 -9.94
CA MET A 12 -15.00 35.60 -9.95
C MET A 12 -15.38 34.18 -10.41
N LEU A 13 -14.75 33.69 -11.47
CA LEU A 13 -14.99 32.36 -12.02
C LEU A 13 -14.45 31.24 -11.09
N GLY A 14 -13.28 31.45 -10.46
CA GLY A 14 -12.65 30.51 -9.58
C GLY A 14 -13.32 30.33 -8.20
N ARG A 15 -14.29 31.19 -7.85
CA ARG A 15 -15.06 31.08 -6.60
C ARG A 15 -16.29 30.18 -6.70
N SER A 16 -16.68 29.78 -7.91
CA SER A 16 -17.78 28.87 -8.11
C SER A 16 -17.30 27.43 -8.03
N SER A 17 -17.97 26.62 -7.22
CA SER A 17 -17.66 25.19 -7.07
C SER A 17 -18.16 24.35 -8.26
N ARG A 18 -19.03 24.89 -9.09
CA ARG A 18 -19.63 24.22 -10.25
C ARG A 18 -19.80 25.20 -11.41
N LEU A 19 -19.45 24.76 -12.62
CA LEU A 19 -19.63 25.54 -13.86
C LEU A 19 -21.08 25.99 -14.10
N GLN A 20 -22.04 25.14 -13.69
CA GLN A 20 -23.50 25.41 -13.83
C GLN A 20 -24.01 26.51 -12.89
N ASP A 21 -23.22 26.87 -11.86
CA ASP A 21 -23.59 27.94 -10.92
C ASP A 21 -23.04 29.31 -11.37
N ILE A 22 -22.37 29.34 -12.51
CA ILE A 22 -21.83 30.59 -13.09
C ILE A 22 -22.86 31.17 -14.07
N PHE A 23 -23.39 32.31 -13.73
CA PHE A 23 -24.30 33.06 -14.59
C PHE A 23 -23.59 34.30 -15.13
N ILE A 24 -23.42 34.35 -16.45
CA ILE A 24 -22.83 35.53 -17.14
C ILE A 24 -23.96 36.34 -17.77
N ALA A 25 -24.21 37.53 -17.24
CA ALA A 25 -25.19 38.44 -17.78
C ALA A 25 -24.51 39.39 -18.79
N GLY A 26 -24.71 39.14 -20.06
CA GLY A 26 -24.14 39.93 -21.16
C GLY A 26 -23.14 39.16 -22.01
N GLU A 27 -22.57 39.82 -23.02
CA GLU A 27 -21.50 39.24 -23.83
C GLU A 27 -20.16 39.35 -23.09
N LEU A 28 -19.47 38.20 -22.96
CA LEU A 28 -18.12 38.13 -22.43
C LEU A 28 -17.15 38.20 -23.63
N ASP A 29 -16.47 39.34 -23.83
CA ASP A 29 -15.35 39.36 -24.78
C ASP A 29 -14.13 38.68 -24.16
N VAL A 30 -13.79 37.49 -24.67
CA VAL A 30 -12.65 36.69 -24.21
C VAL A 30 -11.33 37.49 -24.35
N ASN A 31 -11.24 38.41 -25.29
CA ASN A 31 -10.07 39.27 -25.49
C ASN A 31 -9.89 40.31 -24.38
N GLU A 32 -10.96 40.65 -23.64
CA GLU A 32 -10.87 41.52 -22.46
C GLU A 32 -10.42 40.80 -21.20
N ILE A 33 -10.42 39.46 -21.19
CA ILE A 33 -9.91 38.65 -20.08
C ILE A 33 -8.39 38.62 -20.19
N LYS A 34 -7.74 39.58 -19.56
CA LYS A 34 -6.27 39.64 -19.50
C LYS A 34 -5.78 38.94 -18.23
N CYS A 35 -4.97 37.93 -18.40
CA CYS A 35 -4.25 37.36 -17.27
C CYS A 35 -3.18 38.35 -16.78
N ASP A 36 -3.04 38.49 -15.47
CA ASP A 36 -1.93 39.24 -14.91
C ASP A 36 -0.64 38.46 -15.20
N PRO A 37 0.39 39.06 -15.82
CA PRO A 37 1.65 38.40 -16.11
C PRO A 37 2.29 37.80 -14.87
N ASN A 38 2.20 38.47 -13.72
CA ASN A 38 2.76 37.95 -12.47
C ASN A 38 1.98 36.73 -11.97
N ALA A 39 0.65 36.67 -12.17
CA ALA A 39 -0.16 35.51 -11.82
C ALA A 39 0.15 34.31 -12.74
N LEU A 40 0.45 34.58 -14.02
CA LEU A 40 0.87 33.54 -14.96
C LEU A 40 2.27 32.98 -14.61
N GLU A 41 3.20 33.88 -14.27
CA GLU A 41 4.55 33.52 -13.84
C GLU A 41 4.51 32.67 -12.56
N GLU A 42 3.68 33.05 -11.57
CA GLU A 42 3.51 32.29 -10.34
C GLU A 42 2.82 30.94 -10.59
N SER A 43 1.84 30.86 -11.52
CA SER A 43 1.25 29.59 -11.92
C SER A 43 2.28 28.65 -12.52
N ASN A 44 3.09 29.13 -13.45
CA ASN A 44 4.16 28.35 -14.06
C ASN A 44 5.18 27.87 -13.01
N ARG A 45 5.56 28.75 -12.08
CA ARG A 45 6.44 28.40 -10.96
C ARG A 45 5.86 27.31 -10.07
N LEU A 46 4.57 27.34 -9.79
CA LEU A 46 3.88 26.33 -9.01
C LEU A 46 3.80 24.98 -9.76
N ASP A 47 3.54 25.04 -11.07
CA ASP A 47 3.51 23.84 -11.91
C ASP A 47 4.91 23.17 -11.95
N GLU A 48 5.98 23.96 -12.14
CA GLU A 48 7.36 23.44 -12.08
C GLU A 48 7.71 22.84 -10.71
N MET A 49 7.26 23.48 -9.63
CA MET A 49 7.46 22.94 -8.27
C MET A 49 6.69 21.64 -8.06
N PHE A 50 5.47 21.55 -8.60
CA PHE A 50 4.66 20.35 -8.55
C PHE A 50 5.33 19.21 -9.31
N ASP A 51 5.78 19.44 -10.55
CA ASP A 51 6.47 18.45 -11.37
C ASP A 51 7.75 17.96 -10.69
N GLN A 52 8.56 18.87 -10.13
CA GLN A 52 9.76 18.50 -9.36
C GLN A 52 9.41 17.70 -8.09
N SER A 53 8.27 17.97 -7.47
CA SER A 53 7.81 17.20 -6.30
C SER A 53 7.36 15.80 -6.68
N VAL A 54 6.68 15.66 -7.82
CA VAL A 54 6.27 14.37 -8.39
C VAL A 54 7.47 13.54 -8.81
N GLU A 55 8.47 14.14 -9.48
CA GLU A 55 9.72 13.46 -9.83
C GLU A 55 10.48 12.98 -8.59
N LYS A 56 10.62 13.85 -7.58
CA LYS A 56 11.26 13.48 -6.30
C LYS A 56 10.50 12.35 -5.60
N GLU A 57 9.18 12.36 -5.64
CA GLU A 57 8.36 11.30 -5.05
C GLU A 57 8.48 10.00 -5.86
N GLN A 58 8.55 10.04 -7.19
CA GLN A 58 8.82 8.88 -8.03
C GLN A 58 10.20 8.29 -7.76
N VAL A 59 11.24 9.13 -7.63
CA VAL A 59 12.59 8.69 -7.25
C VAL A 59 12.60 8.11 -5.83
N ARG A 60 11.87 8.69 -4.90
CA ARG A 60 11.67 8.14 -3.55
C ARG A 60 10.97 6.79 -3.58
N ARG A 61 9.90 6.64 -4.36
CA ARG A 61 9.17 5.37 -4.53
C ARG A 61 10.04 4.28 -5.13
N SER A 62 10.97 4.62 -6.04
CA SER A 62 11.94 3.66 -6.58
C SER A 62 12.98 3.17 -5.56
N GLN A 63 13.06 3.79 -4.38
CA GLN A 63 13.97 3.45 -3.29
C GLN A 63 13.27 2.88 -2.04
N HIS A 64 11.93 2.80 -2.04
CA HIS A 64 11.15 2.38 -0.88
C HIS A 64 10.21 1.24 -1.26
N TRP A 65 10.29 0.16 -0.51
CA TRP A 65 9.40 -0.97 -0.66
C TRP A 65 8.11 -0.73 0.13
N LYS A 66 6.98 -1.00 -0.48
CA LYS A 66 5.69 -0.94 0.19
C LYS A 66 5.30 -2.33 0.67
N ILE A 67 5.27 -2.49 1.98
CA ILE A 67 4.99 -3.77 2.62
C ILE A 67 3.75 -3.62 3.50
N SER A 68 2.82 -4.55 3.38
CA SER A 68 1.56 -4.54 4.11
C SER A 68 1.30 -5.87 4.81
N TYR A 69 0.50 -5.85 5.86
CA TYR A 69 -0.01 -7.04 6.53
C TYR A 69 -1.47 -6.84 6.94
N LEU A 70 -2.27 -7.88 6.76
CA LEU A 70 -3.67 -7.88 7.15
C LEU A 70 -4.05 -9.22 7.80
N ASN A 71 -4.70 -9.19 8.96
CA ASN A 71 -5.40 -10.36 9.51
C ASN A 71 -6.77 -10.47 8.81
N VAL A 72 -6.96 -11.53 8.01
CA VAL A 72 -8.15 -11.67 7.15
C VAL A 72 -9.27 -12.54 7.75
N ARG A 73 -8.98 -13.23 8.86
CA ARG A 73 -9.94 -14.12 9.55
C ARG A 73 -10.66 -15.11 8.64
N SER A 74 -10.08 -15.55 7.59
CA SER A 74 -10.42 -16.58 6.62
C SER A 74 -10.25 -16.09 5.18
N MET A 75 -9.67 -16.96 4.36
CA MET A 75 -9.55 -16.78 2.92
C MET A 75 -10.39 -17.82 2.15
N LYS A 76 -11.20 -18.59 2.86
CA LYS A 76 -12.06 -19.60 2.23
C LYS A 76 -13.06 -18.92 1.29
N ALA A 77 -13.33 -19.54 0.15
CA ALA A 77 -14.19 -18.98 -0.88
C ALA A 77 -15.62 -18.65 -0.36
N ALA A 78 -16.11 -19.39 0.64
CA ALA A 78 -17.42 -19.18 1.25
C ALA A 78 -17.52 -17.84 2.01
N ASP A 79 -16.40 -17.33 2.56
CA ASP A 79 -16.40 -16.15 3.41
C ASP A 79 -16.24 -14.85 2.61
N GLY A 80 -15.83 -14.93 1.34
CA GLY A 80 -15.73 -13.78 0.44
C GLY A 80 -14.52 -12.85 0.68
N HIS A 81 -13.77 -13.01 1.75
CA HIS A 81 -12.68 -12.09 2.15
C HIS A 81 -11.56 -11.99 1.11
N ALA A 82 -11.30 -13.06 0.34
CA ALA A 82 -10.35 -12.99 -0.77
C ALA A 82 -10.73 -11.93 -1.82
N LYS A 83 -12.04 -11.77 -2.10
CA LYS A 83 -12.54 -10.73 -3.01
C LYS A 83 -12.44 -9.34 -2.41
N ASP A 84 -12.57 -9.21 -1.10
CA ASP A 84 -12.44 -7.93 -0.43
C ASP A 84 -10.97 -7.47 -0.43
N VAL A 85 -10.03 -8.39 -0.16
CA VAL A 85 -8.59 -8.11 -0.28
C VAL A 85 -8.22 -7.68 -1.70
N SER A 86 -8.76 -8.34 -2.75
CA SER A 86 -8.48 -7.97 -4.14
C SER A 86 -8.99 -6.59 -4.55
N LYS A 87 -9.88 -5.98 -3.77
CA LYS A 87 -10.41 -4.62 -3.98
C LYS A 87 -9.74 -3.57 -3.08
N ASP A 88 -8.97 -4.01 -2.11
CA ASP A 88 -8.27 -3.11 -1.21
C ASP A 88 -7.03 -2.54 -1.91
N ASN A 89 -7.15 -1.30 -2.37
CA ASN A 89 -6.07 -0.62 -3.09
C ASN A 89 -4.81 -0.47 -2.23
N PHE A 90 -4.92 -0.38 -0.90
CA PHE A 90 -3.77 -0.26 -0.02
C PHE A 90 -2.93 -1.55 -0.03
N ILE A 91 -3.60 -2.71 0.01
CA ILE A 91 -2.93 -4.02 -0.05
C ILE A 91 -2.42 -4.29 -1.48
N MET A 92 -3.29 -4.12 -2.48
CA MET A 92 -2.95 -4.44 -3.88
C MET A 92 -1.87 -3.53 -4.48
N ASP A 93 -1.63 -2.37 -3.89
CA ASP A 93 -0.60 -1.40 -4.28
C ASP A 93 0.75 -1.65 -3.56
N SER A 94 0.84 -2.73 -2.80
CA SER A 94 2.06 -3.13 -2.09
C SER A 94 3.00 -3.93 -3.00
N ASP A 95 4.31 -3.86 -2.73
CA ASP A 95 5.30 -4.72 -3.39
C ASP A 95 5.30 -6.13 -2.78
N ILE A 96 5.08 -6.19 -1.49
CA ILE A 96 4.95 -7.43 -0.73
C ILE A 96 3.83 -7.27 0.29
N PHE A 97 2.96 -8.26 0.42
CA PHE A 97 1.99 -8.25 1.51
C PHE A 97 1.81 -9.63 2.15
N GLY A 98 1.49 -9.62 3.43
CA GLY A 98 1.19 -10.81 4.22
C GLY A 98 -0.28 -10.84 4.66
N LEU A 99 -0.86 -12.02 4.66
CA LEU A 99 -2.21 -12.26 5.18
C LEU A 99 -2.13 -13.27 6.30
N GLY A 100 -2.57 -12.89 7.49
CA GLY A 100 -2.67 -13.76 8.67
C GLY A 100 -4.06 -14.36 8.83
N GLU A 101 -4.17 -15.45 9.58
CA GLU A 101 -5.41 -16.20 9.80
C GLU A 101 -6.13 -16.58 8.50
N THR A 102 -5.39 -17.13 7.55
CA THR A 102 -5.93 -17.48 6.24
C THR A 102 -6.98 -18.60 6.29
N TRP A 103 -6.88 -19.47 7.29
CA TRP A 103 -7.76 -20.64 7.50
C TRP A 103 -7.83 -21.60 6.30
N LEU A 104 -6.85 -21.50 5.41
CA LEU A 104 -6.73 -22.37 4.25
C LEU A 104 -6.28 -23.77 4.69
N GLU A 105 -6.76 -24.77 4.00
CA GLU A 105 -6.30 -26.14 4.13
C GLU A 105 -4.97 -26.34 3.38
N GLU A 106 -4.27 -27.43 3.62
CA GLU A 106 -2.89 -27.61 3.18
C GLU A 106 -2.70 -27.47 1.67
N ASP A 107 -3.68 -27.89 0.89
CA ASP A 107 -3.69 -27.86 -0.58
C ASP A 107 -4.36 -26.59 -1.17
N GLN A 108 -5.03 -25.81 -0.34
CA GLN A 108 -5.74 -24.62 -0.79
C GLN A 108 -4.80 -23.44 -1.02
N LYS A 109 -5.05 -22.74 -2.13
CA LYS A 109 -4.30 -21.54 -2.54
C LYS A 109 -5.28 -20.48 -3.06
N VAL A 110 -4.98 -19.24 -2.77
CA VAL A 110 -5.69 -18.07 -3.34
C VAL A 110 -4.68 -17.28 -4.17
N HIS A 111 -5.09 -16.85 -5.35
CA HIS A 111 -4.24 -16.12 -6.27
C HIS A 111 -4.71 -14.68 -6.40
N PHE A 112 -3.76 -13.75 -6.42
CA PHE A 112 -3.96 -12.35 -6.77
C PHE A 112 -3.16 -12.05 -8.03
N GLU A 113 -3.80 -11.33 -8.96
CA GLU A 113 -3.16 -10.95 -10.21
C GLU A 113 -1.92 -10.07 -9.96
N GLY A 114 -0.83 -10.37 -10.63
CA GLY A 114 0.44 -9.66 -10.48
C GLY A 114 1.32 -10.12 -9.32
N PHE A 115 0.87 -11.09 -8.50
CA PHE A 115 1.62 -11.56 -7.34
C PHE A 115 1.90 -13.05 -7.38
N SER A 116 3.11 -13.43 -6.94
CA SER A 116 3.44 -14.79 -6.59
C SER A 116 3.00 -15.08 -5.15
N GLY A 117 2.18 -16.10 -4.94
CA GLY A 117 1.63 -16.46 -3.62
C GLY A 117 2.36 -17.62 -2.97
N TYR A 118 2.66 -17.48 -1.69
CA TYR A 118 3.35 -18.47 -0.85
C TYR A 118 2.50 -18.74 0.39
N PHE A 119 2.36 -20.01 0.78
CA PHE A 119 1.40 -20.40 1.80
C PHE A 119 2.06 -21.26 2.89
N ALA A 120 1.74 -20.96 4.12
CA ALA A 120 2.11 -21.73 5.30
C ALA A 120 0.83 -22.06 6.08
N ASN A 121 0.17 -23.15 5.66
CA ASN A 121 -1.11 -23.57 6.20
C ASN A 121 -0.86 -24.59 7.31
N PHE A 122 -1.08 -24.22 8.58
CA PHE A 122 -0.81 -25.04 9.76
C PHE A 122 -2.09 -25.46 10.49
N GLY A 123 -3.14 -25.81 9.75
CA GLY A 123 -4.41 -26.28 10.31
C GLY A 123 -5.50 -25.19 10.44
N SER A 124 -6.65 -25.59 10.98
CA SER A 124 -7.84 -24.72 11.03
C SER A 124 -7.65 -23.49 11.93
N GLY A 125 -8.12 -22.36 11.48
CA GLY A 125 -8.09 -21.09 12.22
C GLY A 125 -6.73 -20.41 12.26
N LYS A 126 -5.76 -20.86 11.46
CA LYS A 126 -4.39 -20.36 11.43
C LYS A 126 -3.90 -20.32 9.99
N GLY A 127 -2.66 -19.99 9.81
CA GLY A 127 -2.01 -19.94 8.50
C GLY A 127 -1.63 -18.53 8.11
N ILE A 128 -0.54 -18.47 7.35
CA ILE A 128 -0.03 -17.24 6.75
C ILE A 128 0.09 -17.45 5.25
N ALA A 129 -0.31 -16.44 4.48
CA ALA A 129 0.04 -16.34 3.08
C ALA A 129 0.89 -15.08 2.87
N GLY A 130 1.98 -15.22 2.14
CA GLY A 130 2.82 -14.12 1.69
C GLY A 130 2.68 -13.96 0.18
N TYR A 131 2.60 -12.73 -0.28
CA TYR A 131 2.48 -12.40 -1.70
C TYR A 131 3.55 -11.40 -2.08
N SER A 132 4.17 -11.58 -3.24
CA SER A 132 5.22 -10.69 -3.73
C SER A 132 5.10 -10.48 -5.23
N ASN A 133 5.22 -9.24 -5.68
CA ASN A 133 5.46 -8.89 -7.08
C ASN A 133 6.96 -8.75 -7.40
N LEU A 134 7.82 -8.90 -6.36
CA LEU A 134 9.27 -8.90 -6.48
C LEU A 134 9.82 -10.33 -6.63
N ASP A 135 10.96 -10.46 -7.29
CA ASP A 135 11.70 -11.71 -7.36
C ASP A 135 12.30 -12.07 -6.00
N LEU A 136 12.03 -13.28 -5.54
CA LEU A 136 12.65 -13.83 -4.36
C LEU A 136 13.95 -14.55 -4.72
N VAL A 137 14.98 -14.37 -3.89
CA VAL A 137 16.30 -15.03 -4.09
C VAL A 137 16.33 -16.47 -3.61
N ALA A 138 15.33 -16.89 -2.83
CA ALA A 138 15.20 -18.25 -2.32
C ALA A 138 13.72 -18.63 -2.12
N GLN A 139 13.46 -19.92 -1.99
CA GLN A 139 12.14 -20.40 -1.59
C GLN A 139 11.81 -19.89 -0.18
N PRO A 140 10.56 -19.46 0.08
CA PRO A 140 10.16 -19.00 1.39
C PRO A 140 10.35 -20.04 2.48
N GLU A 141 10.95 -19.63 3.56
CA GLU A 141 11.06 -20.44 4.76
C GLU A 141 9.78 -20.30 5.59
N ARG A 142 9.32 -21.41 6.14
CA ARG A 142 8.02 -21.49 6.82
C ARG A 142 8.19 -22.23 8.11
N TYR A 143 7.68 -21.66 9.18
CA TYR A 143 7.62 -22.29 10.47
C TYR A 143 6.24 -22.12 11.09
N GLY A 144 5.78 -23.14 11.78
CA GLY A 144 4.52 -23.06 12.48
C GLY A 144 4.37 -24.16 13.52
N SER A 145 3.59 -23.85 14.52
CA SER A 145 3.13 -24.76 15.56
C SER A 145 1.63 -24.53 15.77
N GLU A 146 1.08 -25.20 16.76
CA GLU A 146 -0.30 -24.92 17.18
C GLU A 146 -0.50 -23.50 17.71
N THR A 147 0.57 -22.77 18.03
CA THR A 147 0.52 -21.49 18.73
C THR A 147 1.06 -20.32 17.94
N TYR A 148 1.77 -20.54 16.84
CA TYR A 148 2.22 -19.48 15.95
C TYR A 148 2.43 -19.98 14.52
N SER A 149 2.43 -19.05 13.58
CA SER A 149 2.81 -19.26 12.18
C SER A 149 3.74 -18.15 11.74
N ALA A 150 4.80 -18.52 11.04
CA ALA A 150 5.78 -17.58 10.54
C ALA A 150 6.22 -17.96 9.11
N MET A 151 6.46 -16.93 8.28
CA MET A 151 6.96 -17.11 6.91
C MET A 151 7.97 -16.03 6.62
N MET A 152 9.16 -16.42 6.13
CA MET A 152 10.15 -15.47 5.66
C MET A 152 10.23 -15.46 4.14
N LEU A 153 10.14 -14.28 3.56
CA LEU A 153 10.40 -13.98 2.16
C LEU A 153 11.75 -13.26 2.04
N LYS A 154 12.64 -13.78 1.19
CA LYS A 154 13.99 -13.24 0.98
C LYS A 154 14.08 -12.57 -0.38
N THR A 155 14.29 -11.26 -0.39
CA THR A 155 14.67 -10.51 -1.59
C THR A 155 16.18 -10.29 -1.63
N SER A 156 16.71 -9.72 -2.71
CA SER A 156 18.14 -9.40 -2.83
C SER A 156 18.62 -8.32 -1.84
N ASN A 157 17.73 -7.48 -1.33
CA ASN A 157 18.08 -6.29 -0.58
C ASN A 157 17.61 -6.32 0.88
N PHE A 158 16.60 -7.12 1.20
CA PHE A 158 16.03 -7.22 2.53
C PHE A 158 15.23 -8.53 2.70
N HIS A 159 14.97 -8.90 3.93
CA HIS A 159 14.09 -10.01 4.27
C HIS A 159 12.82 -9.50 4.98
N ILE A 160 11.71 -10.18 4.75
CA ILE A 160 10.45 -9.94 5.44
C ILE A 160 10.00 -11.20 6.15
N VAL A 161 9.70 -11.08 7.42
CA VAL A 161 9.07 -12.13 8.21
C VAL A 161 7.63 -11.74 8.50
N PHE A 162 6.69 -12.47 7.96
CA PHE A 162 5.29 -12.40 8.36
C PHE A 162 5.04 -13.33 9.54
N LEU A 163 4.35 -12.82 10.56
CA LEU A 163 4.17 -13.49 11.83
C LEU A 163 2.71 -13.44 12.31
N TYR A 164 2.19 -14.55 12.75
CA TYR A 164 0.94 -14.65 13.51
C TYR A 164 1.21 -15.38 14.81
N LEU A 165 0.86 -14.78 15.93
CA LEU A 165 0.99 -15.37 17.26
C LEU A 165 -0.39 -15.56 17.89
N SER A 166 -0.67 -16.72 18.45
CA SER A 166 -1.81 -16.90 19.35
C SER A 166 -1.47 -16.37 20.76
N LYS A 167 -2.49 -16.14 21.60
CA LYS A 167 -2.32 -15.61 22.97
C LYS A 167 -1.32 -16.39 23.85
N ASN A 168 -1.13 -17.67 23.59
CA ASN A 168 -0.27 -18.54 24.38
C ASN A 168 0.82 -19.18 23.52
N TYR A 169 1.49 -18.39 22.71
CA TYR A 169 2.51 -18.91 21.80
C TYR A 169 3.79 -19.35 22.51
N ASP A 170 4.50 -20.29 21.91
CA ASP A 170 5.81 -20.75 22.36
C ASP A 170 6.87 -19.69 22.07
N ARG A 171 7.20 -18.88 23.09
CA ARG A 171 8.23 -17.83 23.00
C ARG A 171 9.62 -18.37 22.70
N GLN A 172 9.97 -19.53 23.25
CA GLN A 172 11.32 -20.08 23.06
C GLN A 172 11.49 -20.62 21.64
N GLY A 173 10.51 -21.36 21.14
CA GLY A 173 10.52 -21.85 19.77
C GLY A 173 10.52 -20.72 18.75
N LEU A 174 9.69 -19.69 18.95
CA LEU A 174 9.68 -18.50 18.09
C LEU A 174 11.04 -17.78 18.10
N SER A 175 11.60 -17.52 19.28
CA SER A 175 12.90 -16.85 19.41
C SER A 175 14.00 -17.63 18.72
N TYR A 176 14.01 -18.94 18.86
CA TYR A 176 14.96 -19.80 18.17
C TYR A 176 14.88 -19.64 16.64
N HIS A 177 13.68 -19.71 16.07
CA HIS A 177 13.49 -19.58 14.63
C HIS A 177 13.80 -18.18 14.10
N LEU A 178 13.41 -17.12 14.82
CA LEU A 178 13.78 -15.75 14.43
C LEU A 178 15.29 -15.56 14.45
N ASN A 179 15.99 -16.10 15.44
CA ASN A 179 17.46 -16.03 15.49
C ASN A 179 18.15 -16.77 14.34
N LEU A 180 17.55 -17.85 13.82
CA LEU A 180 18.07 -18.55 12.64
C LEU A 180 17.83 -17.73 11.35
N TRP A 181 16.79 -16.93 11.31
CA TRP A 181 16.38 -16.20 10.10
C TRP A 181 16.98 -14.80 10.00
N ILE A 182 17.21 -14.15 11.15
CA ILE A 182 17.74 -12.80 11.17
C ILE A 182 19.27 -12.87 11.02
N GLU A 183 19.73 -12.57 9.83
CA GLU A 183 21.14 -12.42 9.51
C GLU A 183 21.58 -10.97 9.77
N GLU A 184 22.68 -10.78 10.48
CA GLU A 184 23.15 -9.40 10.82
C GLU A 184 23.47 -8.56 9.58
N ALA A 185 23.80 -9.19 8.46
CA ALA A 185 24.21 -8.49 7.23
C ALA A 185 23.02 -8.04 6.34
N VAL A 186 21.79 -8.55 6.59
CA VAL A 186 20.64 -8.26 5.73
C VAL A 186 19.52 -7.61 6.53
N PRO A 187 19.07 -6.40 6.16
CA PRO A 187 17.95 -5.76 6.81
C PRO A 187 16.73 -6.68 6.83
N THR A 188 16.18 -6.95 7.99
CA THR A 188 15.00 -7.82 8.16
C THR A 188 13.90 -7.08 8.89
N ALA A 189 12.70 -7.04 8.29
CA ALA A 189 11.52 -6.53 8.95
C ALA A 189 10.63 -7.70 9.40
N VAL A 190 10.08 -7.60 10.61
CA VAL A 190 9.10 -8.55 11.16
C VAL A 190 7.77 -7.82 11.29
N ILE A 191 6.75 -8.34 10.63
CA ILE A 191 5.42 -7.72 10.56
C ILE A 191 4.37 -8.78 10.82
N GLY A 192 3.37 -8.48 11.64
CA GLY A 192 2.32 -9.48 11.90
C GLY A 192 1.36 -9.10 13.01
N ASP A 193 0.50 -10.07 13.34
CA ASP A 193 -0.43 -10.00 14.45
C ASP A 193 0.19 -10.72 15.68
N ILE A 194 0.62 -9.91 16.64
CA ILE A 194 1.38 -10.39 17.81
C ILE A 194 0.47 -10.82 18.96
N ASN A 195 -0.82 -10.44 18.94
CA ASN A 195 -1.83 -10.82 19.97
C ASN A 195 -1.35 -10.70 21.44
N GLU A 196 -0.34 -9.87 21.72
CA GLU A 196 0.06 -9.54 23.08
C GLU A 196 -0.76 -8.37 23.60
N ASN A 197 -1.28 -8.51 24.81
CA ASN A 197 -1.78 -7.36 25.55
C ASN A 197 -0.55 -6.56 26.01
N LEU A 198 -0.26 -5.47 25.33
CA LEU A 198 0.71 -4.46 25.74
C LEU A 198 0.16 -3.66 26.91
#